data_880159565009eaa53b7cb12929527a0d
#
_entry.id   880159565009eaa53b7cb12929527a0d
#
_cell.length_a   1.000
_cell.length_b   1.000
_cell.length_c   1.000
_cell.angle_alpha   90.00
_cell.angle_beta   90.00
_cell.angle_gamma   90.00
#
_symmetry.space_group_name_H-M   'P 1'
#
loop_
_entity.id
_entity.type
_entity.pdbx_description
1 polymer ?
#
loop_
_entity_poly.entity_id
_entity_poly.type
_entity_poly.pdbx_seq_one_letter_code
_entity_poly.pdbx_strand_id
1 'polypeptide(L)'
;MRTPISFGVLLALVLAIAEPGRSQEAVTLGDPSLTAGIPGEGPLTIEQITAWLADEANHEPLEVALPLGLSAGAAQIVGLEENPMTRAKIELGRQLYFDPRLSADGTISCASCHAPDLGYASNTRFGVGILNQEGTRNAPTAYNRILSAAQFWDGRAPSLEEQAKGPIANPIEMGNTHEAAVTTIREIPGYAVQFAAIFPAEGVTIDTIARAIATFERAIVTGPSPFDFAEELAKFERLDPTELEDLKEFEPELYAQYLAAKTGAEENPMSESARRGRELFFSQRVNCSACHVGPNLTDELYHNLGVGLEGDSPDVGRFAVTGDPKDWGAFKTPTIRNVAQTAPYMHDGSQRTLEEVVEHYAKGGVPNRNLSEKITKIDLTPQEKRDLVAFLEACTGPLPEVETGRLPE
;
A
#
# COMPACT_ATOMS: atom_id res chain seq x y z
N MET A 1 52.18 -61.62 31.77
CA MET A 1 50.81 -61.25 31.33
C MET A 1 50.68 -59.74 31.52
N ARG A 2 50.68 -58.99 30.45
CA ARG A 2 50.58 -57.51 30.45
C ARG A 2 49.16 -57.13 30.07
N THR A 3 48.47 -56.40 30.95
CA THR A 3 47.17 -55.77 30.73
C THR A 3 47.31 -54.48 29.94
N PRO A 4 46.46 -54.20 28.95
CA PRO A 4 46.49 -52.93 28.22
C PRO A 4 45.74 -51.81 28.96
N ILE A 5 46.38 -50.64 28.95
CA ILE A 5 45.82 -49.36 29.45
C ILE A 5 44.90 -48.78 28.38
N SER A 6 43.63 -48.54 28.76
CA SER A 6 42.63 -47.89 27.87
C SER A 6 42.73 -46.37 28.03
N PHE A 7 43.07 -45.69 26.93
CA PHE A 7 43.01 -44.23 26.85
C PHE A 7 41.55 -43.78 26.56
N GLY A 8 40.92 -43.18 27.52
CA GLY A 8 39.66 -42.52 27.35
C GLY A 8 39.86 -41.14 26.71
N VAL A 9 39.30 -40.95 25.53
CA VAL A 9 39.23 -39.65 24.86
C VAL A 9 38.08 -38.86 25.47
N LEU A 10 38.38 -37.78 26.21
CA LEU A 10 37.39 -36.82 26.71
C LEU A 10 37.00 -35.92 25.54
N LEU A 11 35.78 -36.12 25.03
CA LEU A 11 35.16 -35.21 24.05
C LEU A 11 34.60 -34.00 24.79
N ALA A 12 35.28 -32.87 24.75
CA ALA A 12 34.77 -31.60 25.29
C ALA A 12 33.64 -31.09 24.36
N LEU A 13 32.40 -31.20 24.86
CA LEU A 13 31.23 -30.58 24.24
C LEU A 13 31.31 -29.06 24.47
N VAL A 14 31.70 -28.31 23.46
CA VAL A 14 31.57 -26.85 23.47
C VAL A 14 30.09 -26.54 23.23
N LEU A 15 29.35 -26.29 24.30
CA LEU A 15 28.02 -25.66 24.19
C LEU A 15 28.24 -24.21 23.72
N ALA A 16 27.96 -23.96 22.45
CA ALA A 16 27.73 -22.61 21.95
C ALA A 16 26.48 -22.07 22.68
N ILE A 17 26.70 -21.18 23.64
CA ILE A 17 25.62 -20.37 24.21
C ILE A 17 25.22 -19.42 23.09
N ALA A 18 24.09 -19.69 22.43
CA ALA A 18 23.43 -18.71 21.59
C ALA A 18 23.07 -17.52 22.49
N GLU A 19 23.61 -16.36 22.20
CA GLU A 19 23.17 -15.12 22.85
C GLU A 19 21.67 -15.02 22.62
N PRO A 20 20.86 -14.62 23.63
CA PRO A 20 19.45 -14.35 23.42
C PRO A 20 19.37 -13.22 22.39
N GLY A 21 18.88 -13.56 21.18
CA GLY A 21 18.66 -12.60 20.13
C GLY A 21 17.87 -11.42 20.71
N ARG A 22 18.41 -10.22 20.58
CA ARG A 22 17.69 -8.98 20.88
C ARG A 22 16.44 -9.06 20.00
N SER A 23 15.26 -9.19 20.61
CA SER A 23 14.00 -9.05 19.86
C SER A 23 14.03 -7.64 19.26
N GLN A 24 14.19 -7.56 17.96
CA GLN A 24 14.14 -6.30 17.25
C GLN A 24 12.71 -5.78 17.41
N GLU A 25 12.55 -4.56 17.92
CA GLU A 25 11.23 -3.95 18.04
C GLU A 25 10.64 -3.78 16.64
N ALA A 26 9.40 -4.24 16.45
CA ALA A 26 8.75 -4.18 15.14
C ALA A 26 8.57 -2.72 14.70
N VAL A 27 8.90 -2.42 13.44
CA VAL A 27 8.75 -1.09 12.86
C VAL A 27 7.33 -0.96 12.30
N THR A 28 6.60 0.06 12.74
CA THR A 28 5.27 0.34 12.20
C THR A 28 5.37 0.89 10.77
N LEU A 29 4.74 0.24 9.80
CA LEU A 29 4.65 0.73 8.43
C LEU A 29 3.87 2.04 8.39
N GLY A 30 4.28 2.95 7.50
CA GLY A 30 3.77 4.32 7.47
C GLY A 30 4.49 5.27 8.44
N ASP A 31 5.48 4.78 9.21
CA ASP A 31 6.36 5.65 10.00
C ASP A 31 7.22 6.51 9.05
N PRO A 32 7.23 7.85 9.23
CA PRO A 32 8.01 8.74 8.36
C PRO A 32 9.51 8.42 8.30
N SER A 33 10.09 7.81 9.34
CA SER A 33 11.50 7.41 9.35
C SER A 33 11.86 6.38 8.28
N LEU A 34 10.87 5.67 7.71
CA LEU A 34 11.08 4.73 6.62
C LEU A 34 11.20 5.42 5.25
N THR A 35 10.64 6.62 5.12
CA THR A 35 10.49 7.33 3.84
C THR A 35 11.16 8.71 3.81
N ALA A 36 11.76 9.13 4.93
CA ALA A 36 12.44 10.42 5.07
C ALA A 36 13.70 10.59 4.18
N GLY A 37 14.20 9.49 3.61
CA GLY A 37 15.39 9.51 2.79
C GLY A 37 16.72 9.62 3.57
N ILE A 38 17.83 9.55 2.86
CA ILE A 38 19.16 9.80 3.42
C ILE A 38 19.25 11.28 3.84
N PRO A 39 19.61 11.62 5.09
CA PRO A 39 19.64 13.00 5.58
C PRO A 39 20.60 13.90 4.80
N GLY A 40 20.23 15.17 4.63
CA GLY A 40 21.07 16.20 4.01
C GLY A 40 20.29 17.10 3.06
N GLU A 41 21.02 17.94 2.27
CA GLU A 41 20.45 18.86 1.30
C GLU A 41 21.01 18.61 -0.11
N GLY A 42 20.26 18.96 -1.14
CA GLY A 42 20.64 18.82 -2.54
C GLY A 42 20.68 17.35 -3.03
N PRO A 43 21.23 17.08 -4.22
CA PRO A 43 21.38 15.75 -4.75
C PRO A 43 22.21 14.84 -3.85
N LEU A 44 21.98 13.51 -3.93
CA LEU A 44 22.70 12.53 -3.12
C LEU A 44 24.12 12.32 -3.66
N THR A 45 25.13 12.65 -2.86
CA THR A 45 26.52 12.36 -3.20
C THR A 45 26.89 10.91 -2.89
N ILE A 46 27.92 10.39 -3.56
CA ILE A 46 28.44 9.03 -3.31
C ILE A 46 28.88 8.87 -1.85
N GLU A 47 29.46 9.91 -1.23
CA GLU A 47 29.89 9.89 0.16
C GLU A 47 28.71 9.72 1.12
N GLN A 48 27.60 10.43 0.90
CA GLN A 48 26.39 10.31 1.71
C GLN A 48 25.77 8.92 1.57
N ILE A 49 25.65 8.42 0.33
CA ILE A 49 25.16 7.09 0.04
C ILE A 49 26.05 6.02 0.71
N THR A 50 27.36 6.12 0.58
CA THR A 50 28.31 5.17 1.17
C THR A 50 28.25 5.19 2.69
N ALA A 51 28.15 6.37 3.30
CA ALA A 51 28.01 6.50 4.75
C ALA A 51 26.70 5.88 5.26
N TRP A 52 25.59 6.06 4.55
CA TRP A 52 24.31 5.42 4.85
C TRP A 52 24.37 3.91 4.76
N LEU A 53 24.99 3.38 3.69
CA LEU A 53 25.14 1.94 3.47
C LEU A 53 26.17 1.28 4.42
N ALA A 54 27.05 2.05 5.04
CA ALA A 54 28.01 1.53 6.02
C ALA A 54 27.37 1.16 7.37
N ASP A 55 26.15 1.63 7.63
CA ASP A 55 25.38 1.23 8.81
C ASP A 55 24.71 -0.13 8.54
N GLU A 56 25.19 -1.18 9.22
CA GLU A 56 24.68 -2.54 9.10
C GLU A 56 23.18 -2.63 9.42
N ALA A 57 22.67 -1.79 10.32
CA ALA A 57 21.25 -1.75 10.67
C ALA A 57 20.35 -1.41 9.49
N ASN A 58 20.85 -0.71 8.47
CA ASN A 58 20.09 -0.41 7.25
C ASN A 58 19.91 -1.63 6.33
N HIS A 59 20.70 -2.70 6.52
CA HIS A 59 20.64 -3.93 5.72
C HIS A 59 19.86 -5.06 6.41
N GLU A 60 19.58 -4.94 7.71
CA GLU A 60 18.85 -5.95 8.44
C GLU A 60 17.38 -6.01 7.97
N PRO A 61 16.82 -7.22 7.78
CA PRO A 61 15.39 -7.38 7.51
C PRO A 61 14.55 -6.80 8.64
N LEU A 62 13.58 -5.96 8.29
CA LEU A 62 12.67 -5.34 9.25
C LEU A 62 11.58 -6.32 9.68
N GLU A 63 11.36 -6.43 10.98
CA GLU A 63 10.10 -6.91 11.51
C GLU A 63 9.08 -5.78 11.41
N VAL A 64 7.99 -5.99 10.65
CA VAL A 64 7.03 -4.93 10.35
C VAL A 64 5.71 -5.15 11.07
N ALA A 65 5.13 -4.06 11.56
CA ALA A 65 3.79 -4.01 12.12
C ALA A 65 2.92 -3.06 11.29
N LEU A 66 1.62 -3.31 11.24
CA LEU A 66 0.65 -2.41 10.65
C LEU A 66 0.13 -1.42 11.71
N PRO A 67 -0.17 -0.16 11.33
CA PRO A 67 -0.75 0.81 12.24
C PRO A 67 -2.15 0.41 12.70
N LEU A 68 -2.64 1.09 13.74
CA LEU A 68 -4.03 0.98 14.20
C LEU A 68 -5.01 1.09 13.01
N GLY A 69 -6.07 0.29 13.04
CA GLY A 69 -7.05 0.18 11.95
C GLY A 69 -6.66 -0.83 10.87
N LEU A 70 -5.36 -1.01 10.61
CA LEU A 70 -4.86 -2.02 9.68
C LEU A 70 -4.28 -3.26 10.38
N SER A 71 -4.01 -3.20 11.68
CA SER A 71 -3.31 -4.24 12.46
C SER A 71 -3.95 -5.64 12.35
N ALA A 72 -5.28 -5.72 12.28
CA ALA A 72 -5.99 -6.98 12.04
C ALA A 72 -5.72 -7.62 10.66
N GLY A 73 -5.08 -6.87 9.74
CA GLY A 73 -4.67 -7.33 8.41
C GLY A 73 -3.28 -7.96 8.36
N ALA A 74 -2.59 -8.16 9.49
CA ALA A 74 -1.23 -8.69 9.50
C ALA A 74 -1.07 -10.02 8.74
N ALA A 75 -2.08 -10.90 8.81
CA ALA A 75 -2.09 -12.16 8.06
C ALA A 75 -2.31 -11.98 6.53
N GLN A 76 -2.65 -10.77 6.07
CA GLN A 76 -2.84 -10.45 4.65
C GLN A 76 -1.58 -9.85 4.02
N ILE A 77 -0.52 -9.60 4.80
CA ILE A 77 0.76 -9.12 4.30
C ILE A 77 1.33 -10.12 3.29
N VAL A 78 1.76 -9.62 2.12
CA VAL A 78 2.29 -10.45 1.04
C VAL A 78 3.66 -9.97 0.55
N GLY A 79 4.46 -10.91 0.03
CA GLY A 79 5.72 -10.65 -0.68
C GLY A 79 6.92 -10.37 0.21
N LEU A 80 6.83 -10.52 1.55
CA LEU A 80 7.98 -10.31 2.45
C LEU A 80 8.94 -11.49 2.47
N GLU A 81 8.48 -12.70 2.20
CA GLU A 81 9.33 -13.89 2.16
C GLU A 81 10.28 -13.83 0.97
N GLU A 82 9.78 -13.46 -0.21
CA GLU A 82 10.56 -13.37 -1.45
C GLU A 82 11.37 -12.07 -1.56
N ASN A 83 10.87 -11.00 -0.92
CA ASN A 83 11.51 -9.68 -0.95
C ASN A 83 11.46 -9.01 0.42
N PRO A 84 12.28 -9.47 1.40
CA PRO A 84 12.33 -8.89 2.74
C PRO A 84 12.63 -7.38 2.69
N MET A 85 11.93 -6.61 3.52
CA MET A 85 12.15 -5.16 3.62
C MET A 85 13.40 -4.86 4.45
N THR A 86 14.22 -3.93 3.97
CA THR A 86 15.33 -3.31 4.72
C THR A 86 15.29 -1.81 4.50
N ARG A 87 15.85 -1.01 5.43
CA ARG A 87 15.90 0.46 5.27
C ARG A 87 16.65 0.87 4.00
N ALA A 88 17.77 0.21 3.71
CA ALA A 88 18.55 0.47 2.50
C ALA A 88 17.75 0.19 1.22
N LYS A 89 16.95 -0.89 1.19
CA LYS A 89 16.12 -1.22 0.03
C LYS A 89 14.91 -0.29 -0.12
N ILE A 90 14.28 0.13 0.99
CA ILE A 90 13.21 1.14 0.99
C ILE A 90 13.74 2.45 0.38
N GLU A 91 14.90 2.91 0.83
CA GLU A 91 15.50 4.16 0.35
C GLU A 91 15.89 4.07 -1.14
N LEU A 92 16.50 2.98 -1.58
CA LEU A 92 16.76 2.76 -3.00
C LEU A 92 15.46 2.77 -3.82
N GLY A 93 14.42 2.11 -3.32
CA GLY A 93 13.10 2.09 -3.96
C GLY A 93 12.44 3.46 -4.03
N ARG A 94 12.57 4.27 -2.96
CA ARG A 94 12.11 5.66 -2.93
C ARG A 94 12.78 6.47 -4.05
N GLN A 95 14.10 6.41 -4.13
CA GLN A 95 14.84 7.14 -5.17
C GLN A 95 14.35 6.75 -6.57
N LEU A 96 14.23 5.46 -6.86
CA LEU A 96 13.76 4.94 -8.15
C LEU A 96 12.29 5.33 -8.45
N TYR A 97 11.42 5.36 -7.44
CA TYR A 97 10.03 5.75 -7.59
C TYR A 97 9.86 7.21 -8.04
N PHE A 98 10.74 8.09 -7.56
CA PHE A 98 10.74 9.52 -7.92
C PHE A 98 11.66 9.86 -9.11
N ASP A 99 12.43 8.90 -9.64
CA ASP A 99 13.41 9.18 -10.68
C ASP A 99 12.84 9.13 -12.10
N PRO A 100 12.73 10.25 -12.82
CA PRO A 100 12.21 10.28 -14.17
C PRO A 100 13.15 9.62 -15.19
N ARG A 101 14.44 9.39 -14.85
CA ARG A 101 15.42 8.76 -15.74
C ARG A 101 15.10 7.30 -16.07
N LEU A 102 14.11 6.71 -15.37
CA LEU A 102 13.54 5.41 -15.75
C LEU A 102 12.66 5.47 -17.02
N SER A 103 12.15 6.65 -17.40
CA SER A 103 11.39 6.80 -18.65
C SER A 103 12.30 7.06 -19.86
N ALA A 104 11.79 6.80 -21.06
CA ALA A 104 12.56 6.90 -22.31
C ALA A 104 13.10 8.33 -22.59
N ASP A 105 12.34 9.34 -22.17
CA ASP A 105 12.67 10.76 -22.40
C ASP A 105 13.10 11.51 -21.13
N GLY A 106 13.16 10.81 -19.99
CA GLY A 106 13.56 11.41 -18.71
C GLY A 106 12.51 12.34 -18.08
N THR A 107 11.23 12.25 -18.46
CA THR A 107 10.18 13.16 -18.00
C THR A 107 9.18 12.53 -17.01
N ILE A 108 9.03 11.21 -17.00
CA ILE A 108 8.01 10.50 -16.24
C ILE A 108 8.66 9.57 -15.20
N SER A 109 8.22 9.69 -13.96
CA SER A 109 8.51 8.74 -12.87
C SER A 109 7.20 8.06 -12.41
N CYS A 110 7.29 7.09 -11.48
CA CYS A 110 6.10 6.52 -10.83
C CYS A 110 5.28 7.61 -10.14
N ALA A 111 5.96 8.54 -9.46
CA ALA A 111 5.33 9.67 -8.78
C ALA A 111 4.59 10.63 -9.71
N SER A 112 4.87 10.64 -11.02
CA SER A 112 4.14 11.48 -11.98
C SER A 112 2.66 11.11 -12.09
N CYS A 113 2.32 9.82 -11.89
CA CYS A 113 0.95 9.32 -11.88
C CYS A 113 0.46 8.93 -10.48
N HIS A 114 1.37 8.80 -9.51
CA HIS A 114 1.07 8.40 -8.14
C HIS A 114 1.72 9.37 -7.15
N ALA A 115 1.25 10.62 -7.18
CA ALA A 115 1.83 11.72 -6.40
C ALA A 115 1.43 11.62 -4.91
N PRO A 116 2.37 11.79 -3.96
CA PRO A 116 2.09 11.69 -2.52
C PRO A 116 1.02 12.67 -2.04
N ASP A 117 1.05 13.92 -2.53
CA ASP A 117 0.10 14.98 -2.21
C ASP A 117 -1.30 14.76 -2.80
N LEU A 118 -1.46 13.79 -3.71
CA LEU A 118 -2.71 13.36 -4.31
C LEU A 118 -3.14 11.95 -3.83
N GLY A 119 -2.71 11.55 -2.64
CA GLY A 119 -3.01 10.22 -2.10
C GLY A 119 -2.36 9.09 -2.91
N TYR A 120 -1.16 9.31 -3.43
CA TYR A 120 -0.47 8.35 -4.32
C TYR A 120 -1.33 7.89 -5.50
N ALA A 121 -2.17 8.79 -6.01
CA ALA A 121 -2.99 8.65 -7.21
C ALA A 121 -2.73 9.85 -8.14
N SER A 122 -3.60 10.04 -9.14
CA SER A 122 -3.54 11.19 -10.06
C SER A 122 -4.86 11.96 -9.99
N ASN A 123 -4.81 13.28 -10.10
CA ASN A 123 -5.99 14.15 -10.21
C ASN A 123 -6.54 14.26 -11.64
N THR A 124 -5.97 13.51 -12.59
CA THR A 124 -6.44 13.43 -13.98
C THR A 124 -7.32 12.20 -14.17
N ARG A 125 -8.24 12.27 -15.14
CA ARG A 125 -9.12 11.15 -15.48
C ARG A 125 -8.32 9.87 -15.79
N PHE A 126 -7.28 10.02 -16.60
CA PHE A 126 -6.37 8.95 -16.99
C PHE A 126 -4.93 9.29 -16.62
N GLY A 127 -4.10 8.28 -16.42
CA GLY A 127 -2.66 8.50 -16.27
C GLY A 127 -2.08 9.15 -17.54
N VAL A 128 -1.19 10.12 -17.35
CA VAL A 128 -0.51 10.84 -18.43
C VAL A 128 0.96 10.45 -18.44
N GLY A 129 1.41 9.84 -19.52
CA GLY A 129 2.78 9.39 -19.72
C GLY A 129 3.61 10.29 -20.63
N ILE A 130 4.71 9.72 -21.16
CA ILE A 130 5.63 10.42 -22.06
C ILE A 130 4.89 11.07 -23.24
N LEU A 131 5.42 12.19 -23.72
CA LEU A 131 4.84 12.95 -24.82
C LEU A 131 3.38 13.38 -24.58
N ASN A 132 2.96 13.48 -23.31
CA ASN A 132 1.58 13.77 -22.88
C ASN A 132 0.56 12.77 -23.43
N GLN A 133 0.94 11.51 -23.62
CA GLN A 133 0.01 10.46 -24.01
C GLN A 133 -0.88 10.08 -22.83
N GLU A 134 -2.18 9.98 -23.07
CA GLU A 134 -3.13 9.56 -22.04
C GLU A 134 -3.38 8.05 -22.11
N GLY A 135 -3.41 7.41 -20.94
CA GLY A 135 -3.87 6.04 -20.78
C GLY A 135 -5.37 5.91 -20.96
N THR A 136 -5.91 4.74 -20.63
CA THR A 136 -7.35 4.45 -20.74
C THR A 136 -8.00 4.22 -19.38
N ARG A 137 -7.21 4.21 -18.31
CA ARG A 137 -7.67 3.99 -16.93
C ARG A 137 -7.11 5.06 -16.01
N ASN A 138 -7.87 5.32 -14.95
CA ASN A 138 -7.41 6.13 -13.83
C ASN A 138 -6.26 5.44 -13.09
N ALA A 139 -5.29 6.21 -12.60
CA ALA A 139 -4.19 5.69 -11.81
C ALA A 139 -4.69 5.32 -10.39
N PRO A 140 -4.73 4.02 -10.03
CA PRO A 140 -5.14 3.61 -8.69
C PRO A 140 -4.09 4.03 -7.66
N THR A 141 -4.51 4.21 -6.40
CA THR A 141 -3.57 4.56 -5.34
C THR A 141 -2.49 3.50 -5.10
N ALA A 142 -1.26 3.94 -4.76
CA ALA A 142 -0.12 3.07 -4.45
C ALA A 142 0.09 2.82 -2.94
N TYR A 143 -0.70 3.42 -2.03
CA TYR A 143 -0.61 3.10 -0.59
C TYR A 143 -1.29 1.78 -0.24
N ASN A 144 -0.93 1.21 0.92
CA ASN A 144 -1.46 -0.06 1.47
C ASN A 144 -1.29 -1.27 0.54
N ARG A 145 -0.41 -1.18 -0.45
CA ARG A 145 -0.26 -2.27 -1.45
C ARG A 145 0.37 -3.53 -0.87
N ILE A 146 1.00 -3.47 0.30
CA ILE A 146 1.49 -4.62 1.05
C ILE A 146 0.36 -5.63 1.41
N LEU A 147 -0.91 -5.16 1.44
CA LEU A 147 -2.09 -5.97 1.72
C LEU A 147 -2.78 -6.50 0.46
N SER A 148 -2.18 -6.35 -0.72
CA SER A 148 -2.82 -6.66 -2.00
C SER A 148 -2.03 -7.69 -2.78
N ALA A 149 -2.63 -8.85 -3.03
CA ALA A 149 -2.00 -9.99 -3.71
C ALA A 149 -1.91 -9.82 -5.23
N ALA A 150 -2.71 -8.93 -5.83
CA ALA A 150 -2.69 -8.67 -7.27
C ALA A 150 -2.79 -7.16 -7.55
N GLN A 151 -2.11 -6.69 -8.57
CA GLN A 151 -2.01 -5.28 -8.88
C GLN A 151 -2.74 -4.91 -10.18
N PHE A 152 -2.97 -3.61 -10.40
CA PHE A 152 -3.85 -3.03 -11.41
C PHE A 152 -5.34 -3.28 -11.16
N TRP A 153 -6.19 -2.53 -11.86
CA TRP A 153 -7.65 -2.65 -11.78
C TRP A 153 -8.18 -4.03 -12.19
N ASP A 154 -7.48 -4.72 -13.09
CA ASP A 154 -7.84 -6.04 -13.61
C ASP A 154 -7.07 -7.20 -12.96
N GLY A 155 -6.12 -6.89 -12.07
CA GLY A 155 -5.31 -7.87 -11.36
C GLY A 155 -4.36 -8.66 -12.26
N ARG A 156 -3.88 -8.05 -13.35
CA ARG A 156 -3.00 -8.73 -14.31
C ARG A 156 -1.58 -8.95 -13.80
N ALA A 157 -1.11 -8.18 -12.81
CA ALA A 157 0.19 -8.40 -12.19
C ALA A 157 0.02 -9.13 -10.84
N PRO A 158 0.72 -10.27 -10.65
CA PRO A 158 0.56 -11.12 -9.46
C PRO A 158 1.37 -10.64 -8.25
N SER A 159 2.16 -9.58 -8.38
CA SER A 159 2.91 -8.97 -7.28
C SER A 159 3.22 -7.51 -7.58
N LEU A 160 3.74 -6.76 -6.58
CA LEU A 160 4.23 -5.40 -6.78
C LEU A 160 5.47 -5.37 -7.68
N GLU A 161 6.34 -6.36 -7.57
CA GLU A 161 7.52 -6.51 -8.41
C GLU A 161 7.15 -6.64 -9.91
N GLU A 162 6.16 -7.47 -10.22
CA GLU A 162 5.67 -7.60 -11.59
C GLU A 162 4.92 -6.34 -12.06
N GLN A 163 4.22 -5.66 -11.17
CA GLN A 163 3.56 -4.39 -11.49
C GLN A 163 4.60 -3.32 -11.85
N ALA A 164 5.68 -3.15 -11.06
CA ALA A 164 6.67 -2.10 -11.26
C ALA A 164 7.39 -2.18 -12.62
N LYS A 165 7.51 -3.37 -13.20
CA LYS A 165 8.11 -3.58 -14.54
C LYS A 165 7.20 -3.09 -15.67
N GLY A 166 5.87 -3.19 -15.49
CA GLY A 166 4.89 -2.89 -16.54
C GLY A 166 4.97 -1.46 -17.08
N PRO A 167 4.79 -0.42 -16.26
CA PRO A 167 4.82 0.98 -16.67
C PRO A 167 6.12 1.40 -17.37
N ILE A 168 7.27 0.86 -16.93
CA ILE A 168 8.57 1.18 -17.53
C ILE A 168 8.58 0.83 -19.03
N ALA A 169 8.04 -0.33 -19.40
CA ALA A 169 8.02 -0.80 -20.78
C ALA A 169 6.75 -0.42 -21.55
N ASN A 170 5.76 0.19 -20.90
CA ASN A 170 4.52 0.60 -21.56
C ASN A 170 4.77 1.83 -22.45
N PRO A 171 4.51 1.75 -23.78
CA PRO A 171 4.86 2.81 -24.72
C PRO A 171 4.10 4.13 -24.51
N ILE A 172 2.96 4.10 -23.81
CA ILE A 172 2.16 5.30 -23.50
C ILE A 172 2.34 5.80 -22.06
N GLU A 173 3.07 5.07 -21.21
CA GLU A 173 3.38 5.47 -19.82
C GLU A 173 4.83 5.99 -19.74
N MET A 174 5.81 5.14 -19.50
CA MET A 174 7.22 5.54 -19.43
C MET A 174 8.00 5.30 -20.74
N GLY A 175 7.46 4.51 -21.67
CA GLY A 175 7.91 4.34 -23.05
C GLY A 175 9.31 3.78 -23.23
N ASN A 176 9.91 3.23 -22.19
CA ASN A 176 11.28 2.73 -22.20
C ASN A 176 11.34 1.24 -22.59
N THR A 177 12.54 0.68 -22.67
CA THR A 177 12.75 -0.77 -22.62
C THR A 177 13.42 -1.12 -21.28
N HIS A 178 13.23 -2.37 -20.83
CA HIS A 178 13.86 -2.81 -19.59
C HIS A 178 15.39 -2.73 -19.67
N GLU A 179 15.96 -3.06 -20.83
CA GLU A 179 17.41 -3.01 -21.08
C GLU A 179 17.95 -1.58 -21.01
N ALA A 180 17.26 -0.61 -21.62
CA ALA A 180 17.66 0.78 -21.60
C ALA A 180 17.54 1.39 -20.20
N ALA A 181 16.43 1.12 -19.48
CA ALA A 181 16.26 1.56 -18.10
C ALA A 181 17.36 1.00 -17.19
N VAL A 182 17.67 -0.30 -17.29
CA VAL A 182 18.76 -0.94 -16.53
C VAL A 182 20.12 -0.30 -16.87
N THR A 183 20.38 0.01 -18.14
CA THR A 183 21.61 0.66 -18.55
C THR A 183 21.74 2.06 -17.95
N THR A 184 20.69 2.87 -18.06
CA THR A 184 20.62 4.22 -17.46
C THR A 184 20.92 4.19 -15.97
N ILE A 185 20.24 3.31 -15.21
CA ILE A 185 20.44 3.22 -13.74
C ILE A 185 21.84 2.72 -13.39
N ARG A 186 22.41 1.77 -14.17
CA ARG A 186 23.77 1.26 -13.95
C ARG A 186 24.86 2.30 -14.18
N GLU A 187 24.65 3.22 -15.11
CA GLU A 187 25.60 4.26 -15.45
C GLU A 187 25.63 5.43 -14.44
N ILE A 188 24.65 5.52 -13.54
CA ILE A 188 24.61 6.50 -12.46
C ILE A 188 25.41 5.97 -11.27
N PRO A 189 26.57 6.60 -10.91
CA PRO A 189 27.48 6.05 -9.92
C PRO A 189 26.85 5.82 -8.55
N GLY A 190 25.96 6.71 -8.10
CA GLY A 190 25.29 6.56 -6.82
C GLY A 190 24.31 5.37 -6.79
N TYR A 191 23.67 5.02 -7.90
CA TYR A 191 22.88 3.78 -7.99
C TYR A 191 23.78 2.56 -8.05
N ALA A 192 24.86 2.59 -8.83
CA ALA A 192 25.78 1.45 -8.94
C ALA A 192 26.31 1.03 -7.55
N VAL A 193 26.69 1.99 -6.69
CA VAL A 193 27.12 1.72 -5.30
C VAL A 193 26.01 1.09 -4.48
N GLN A 194 24.78 1.61 -4.55
CA GLN A 194 23.64 1.07 -3.80
C GLN A 194 23.28 -0.35 -4.23
N PHE A 195 23.17 -0.60 -5.53
CA PHE A 195 22.87 -1.94 -6.03
C PHE A 195 23.94 -2.97 -5.69
N ALA A 196 25.23 -2.59 -5.71
CA ALA A 196 26.33 -3.46 -5.32
C ALA A 196 26.25 -3.85 -3.82
N ALA A 197 25.79 -2.96 -2.96
CA ALA A 197 25.63 -3.21 -1.53
C ALA A 197 24.36 -4.00 -1.20
N ILE A 198 23.22 -3.66 -1.85
CA ILE A 198 21.90 -4.21 -1.52
C ILE A 198 21.64 -5.54 -2.27
N PHE A 199 22.13 -5.66 -3.50
CA PHE A 199 21.97 -6.84 -4.38
C PHE A 199 23.32 -7.34 -4.89
N PRO A 200 24.23 -7.79 -4.01
CA PRO A 200 25.61 -8.08 -4.37
C PRO A 200 25.79 -9.21 -5.40
N ALA A 201 24.85 -10.14 -5.46
CA ALA A 201 24.89 -11.26 -6.40
C ALA A 201 24.31 -10.93 -7.78
N GLU A 202 23.37 -9.99 -7.86
CA GLU A 202 22.54 -9.74 -9.05
C GLU A 202 22.85 -8.39 -9.70
N GLY A 203 23.31 -7.42 -8.91
CA GLY A 203 23.57 -6.04 -9.35
C GLY A 203 22.34 -5.34 -9.89
N VAL A 204 22.52 -4.47 -10.91
CA VAL A 204 21.43 -3.72 -11.54
C VAL A 204 20.79 -4.58 -12.62
N THR A 205 19.56 -5.02 -12.37
CA THR A 205 18.68 -5.74 -13.30
C THR A 205 17.28 -5.14 -13.20
N ILE A 206 16.41 -5.46 -14.16
CA ILE A 206 15.01 -5.01 -14.07
C ILE A 206 14.31 -5.61 -12.84
N ASP A 207 14.64 -6.82 -12.44
CA ASP A 207 14.07 -7.48 -11.28
C ASP A 207 14.55 -6.84 -9.97
N THR A 208 15.82 -6.43 -9.86
CA THR A 208 16.30 -5.72 -8.66
C THR A 208 15.78 -4.30 -8.56
N ILE A 209 15.61 -3.59 -9.68
CA ILE A 209 14.91 -2.30 -9.76
C ILE A 209 13.47 -2.47 -9.26
N ALA A 210 12.74 -3.43 -9.78
CA ALA A 210 11.36 -3.72 -9.40
C ALA A 210 11.23 -4.11 -7.93
N ARG A 211 12.14 -4.94 -7.39
CA ARG A 211 12.15 -5.30 -5.97
C ARG A 211 12.39 -4.09 -5.05
N ALA A 212 13.25 -3.18 -5.45
CA ALA A 212 13.48 -1.95 -4.67
C ALA A 212 12.23 -1.06 -4.67
N ILE A 213 11.63 -0.79 -5.85
CA ILE A 213 10.40 0.00 -5.97
C ILE A 213 9.27 -0.62 -5.14
N ALA A 214 9.03 -1.94 -5.29
CA ALA A 214 8.03 -2.68 -4.53
C ALA A 214 8.25 -2.60 -3.01
N THR A 215 9.52 -2.59 -2.56
CA THR A 215 9.84 -2.45 -1.13
C THR A 215 9.47 -1.06 -0.60
N PHE A 216 9.71 -0.02 -1.37
CA PHE A 216 9.26 1.34 -1.01
C PHE A 216 7.73 1.43 -0.98
N GLU A 217 7.02 0.91 -1.99
CA GLU A 217 5.55 0.91 -2.01
C GLU A 217 4.94 0.17 -0.81
N ARG A 218 5.58 -0.91 -0.32
CA ARG A 218 5.17 -1.60 0.91
C ARG A 218 5.33 -0.75 2.16
N ALA A 219 6.24 0.21 2.18
CA ALA A 219 6.41 1.13 3.30
C ALA A 219 5.35 2.25 3.33
N ILE A 220 4.67 2.51 2.21
CA ILE A 220 3.62 3.52 2.10
C ILE A 220 2.31 2.96 2.65
N VAL A 221 2.08 3.15 3.94
CA VAL A 221 0.88 2.68 4.64
C VAL A 221 0.20 3.86 5.32
N THR A 222 -1.13 3.92 5.20
CA THR A 222 -1.94 4.99 5.83
C THR A 222 -1.98 4.78 7.33
N GLY A 223 -1.82 5.87 8.08
CA GLY A 223 -2.04 5.89 9.52
C GLY A 223 -3.53 5.78 9.88
N PRO A 224 -3.84 5.74 11.18
CA PRO A 224 -5.22 5.60 11.62
C PRO A 224 -6.06 6.83 11.27
N SER A 225 -7.27 6.56 10.80
CA SER A 225 -8.29 7.56 10.51
C SER A 225 -9.23 7.80 11.69
N PRO A 226 -10.07 8.86 11.68
CA PRO A 226 -11.15 9.02 12.65
C PRO A 226 -12.05 7.78 12.79
N PHE A 227 -12.31 7.08 11.69
CA PHE A 227 -13.04 5.80 11.69
C PHE A 227 -12.30 4.74 12.49
N ASP A 228 -10.98 4.60 12.32
CA ASP A 228 -10.19 3.58 13.02
C ASP A 228 -10.15 3.80 14.53
N PHE A 229 -9.97 5.03 14.97
CA PHE A 229 -10.01 5.36 16.40
C PHE A 229 -11.38 5.07 17.00
N ALA A 230 -12.47 5.42 16.28
CA ALA A 230 -13.82 5.14 16.74
C ALA A 230 -14.10 3.63 16.85
N GLU A 231 -13.69 2.83 15.85
CA GLU A 231 -13.84 1.36 15.87
C GLU A 231 -13.02 0.71 16.99
N GLU A 232 -11.79 1.17 17.19
CA GLU A 232 -10.94 0.64 18.25
C GLU A 232 -11.51 0.97 19.63
N LEU A 233 -11.93 2.23 19.86
CA LEU A 233 -12.53 2.64 21.11
C LEU A 233 -13.84 1.90 21.41
N ALA A 234 -14.65 1.61 20.38
CA ALA A 234 -15.91 0.87 20.55
C ALA A 234 -15.74 -0.54 21.13
N LYS A 235 -14.55 -1.15 20.99
CA LYS A 235 -14.25 -2.45 21.62
C LYS A 235 -14.28 -2.37 23.16
N PHE A 236 -13.98 -1.21 23.70
CA PHE A 236 -13.88 -0.95 25.14
C PHE A 236 -15.16 -0.31 25.73
N GLU A 237 -16.13 0.09 24.90
CA GLU A 237 -17.36 0.77 25.37
C GLU A 237 -18.24 -0.07 26.32
N ARG A 238 -18.04 -1.39 26.32
CA ARG A 238 -18.77 -2.32 27.19
C ARG A 238 -18.13 -2.53 28.54
N LEU A 239 -16.90 -2.07 28.72
CA LEU A 239 -16.16 -2.19 29.98
C LEU A 239 -16.62 -1.13 30.95
N ASP A 240 -16.87 -1.54 32.19
CA ASP A 240 -17.12 -0.61 33.26
C ASP A 240 -15.80 -0.01 33.84
N PRO A 241 -15.85 1.04 34.67
CA PRO A 241 -14.64 1.64 35.22
C PRO A 241 -13.75 0.69 36.01
N THR A 242 -14.30 -0.35 36.64
CA THR A 242 -13.52 -1.34 37.42
C THR A 242 -12.78 -2.25 36.45
N GLU A 243 -13.43 -2.72 35.39
CA GLU A 243 -12.82 -3.54 34.34
C GLU A 243 -11.69 -2.79 33.63
N LEU A 244 -11.83 -1.47 33.43
CA LEU A 244 -10.76 -0.64 32.85
C LEU A 244 -9.54 -0.49 33.81
N GLU A 245 -9.76 -0.41 35.14
CA GLU A 245 -8.65 -0.44 36.11
C GLU A 245 -7.99 -1.82 36.17
N ASP A 246 -8.77 -2.90 36.04
CA ASP A 246 -8.26 -4.27 35.95
C ASP A 246 -7.36 -4.44 34.71
N LEU A 247 -7.77 -3.90 33.55
CA LEU A 247 -6.91 -3.89 32.36
C LEU A 247 -5.58 -3.19 32.60
N LYS A 248 -5.60 -2.04 33.29
CA LYS A 248 -4.39 -1.28 33.60
C LYS A 248 -3.42 -2.06 34.48
N GLU A 249 -3.94 -2.85 35.43
CA GLU A 249 -3.13 -3.65 36.35
C GLU A 249 -2.64 -4.96 35.72
N PHE A 250 -3.51 -5.67 34.99
CA PHE A 250 -3.26 -7.04 34.53
C PHE A 250 -2.93 -7.16 33.05
N GLU A 251 -3.36 -6.20 32.21
CA GLU A 251 -3.14 -6.19 30.75
C GLU A 251 -2.68 -4.80 30.27
N PRO A 252 -1.49 -4.33 30.71
CA PRO A 252 -1.05 -2.95 30.45
C PRO A 252 -0.92 -2.60 28.96
N GLU A 253 -0.61 -3.56 28.09
CA GLU A 253 -0.56 -3.35 26.65
C GLU A 253 -1.95 -3.08 26.07
N LEU A 254 -2.98 -3.83 26.49
CA LEU A 254 -4.36 -3.61 26.06
C LEU A 254 -4.91 -2.29 26.62
N TYR A 255 -4.54 -1.92 27.85
CA TYR A 255 -4.86 -0.60 28.40
C TYR A 255 -4.20 0.54 27.63
N ALA A 256 -2.95 0.36 27.18
CA ALA A 256 -2.28 1.34 26.31
C ALA A 256 -3.00 1.50 24.96
N GLN A 257 -3.51 0.41 24.37
CA GLN A 257 -4.34 0.45 23.15
C GLN A 257 -5.64 1.24 23.39
N TYR A 258 -6.31 0.99 24.52
CA TYR A 258 -7.50 1.78 24.92
C TYR A 258 -7.18 3.28 24.99
N LEU A 259 -6.10 3.65 25.68
CA LEU A 259 -5.70 5.06 25.83
C LEU A 259 -5.38 5.70 24.48
N ALA A 260 -4.65 4.99 23.63
CA ALA A 260 -4.32 5.47 22.27
C ALA A 260 -5.58 5.68 21.42
N ALA A 261 -6.52 4.72 21.46
CA ALA A 261 -7.79 4.83 20.75
C ALA A 261 -8.65 5.98 21.27
N LYS A 262 -8.70 6.14 22.60
CA LYS A 262 -9.45 7.21 23.26
C LYS A 262 -8.89 8.58 22.89
N THR A 263 -7.57 8.78 23.07
CA THR A 263 -6.91 10.04 22.72
C THR A 263 -7.10 10.35 21.23
N GLY A 264 -6.87 9.36 20.35
CA GLY A 264 -7.05 9.54 18.92
C GLY A 264 -8.48 9.91 18.52
N ALA A 265 -9.49 9.30 19.17
CA ALA A 265 -10.90 9.63 18.92
C ALA A 265 -11.31 11.02 19.47
N GLU A 266 -10.66 11.50 20.55
CA GLU A 266 -10.87 12.85 21.09
C GLU A 266 -10.20 13.92 20.21
N GLU A 267 -9.01 13.65 19.67
CA GLU A 267 -8.27 14.56 18.80
C GLU A 267 -8.78 14.56 17.35
N ASN A 268 -9.32 13.42 16.88
CA ASN A 268 -9.83 13.24 15.53
C ASN A 268 -11.26 12.68 15.55
N PRO A 269 -12.24 13.42 16.03
CA PRO A 269 -13.59 12.91 16.24
C PRO A 269 -14.33 12.70 14.92
N MET A 270 -14.99 11.55 14.78
CA MET A 270 -16.01 11.39 13.73
C MET A 270 -17.18 12.33 13.97
N SER A 271 -17.62 13.06 12.93
CA SER A 271 -18.83 13.85 12.97
C SER A 271 -20.08 12.98 13.18
N GLU A 272 -21.16 13.56 13.67
CA GLU A 272 -22.48 12.90 13.78
C GLU A 272 -22.96 12.36 12.41
N SER A 273 -22.70 13.11 11.33
CA SER A 273 -23.01 12.68 9.96
C SER A 273 -22.21 11.45 9.58
N ALA A 274 -20.90 11.44 9.86
CA ALA A 274 -20.04 10.31 9.57
C ALA A 274 -20.44 9.05 10.37
N ARG A 275 -20.87 9.20 11.63
CA ARG A 275 -21.37 8.07 12.44
C ARG A 275 -22.62 7.45 11.83
N ARG A 276 -23.61 8.26 11.43
CA ARG A 276 -24.80 7.77 10.72
C ARG A 276 -24.43 7.13 9.37
N GLY A 277 -23.48 7.74 8.64
CA GLY A 277 -22.96 7.19 7.38
C GLY A 277 -22.30 5.82 7.55
N ARG A 278 -21.53 5.65 8.64
CA ARG A 278 -20.96 4.34 9.00
C ARG A 278 -22.04 3.29 9.25
N GLU A 279 -23.08 3.62 10.03
CA GLU A 279 -24.18 2.68 10.28
C GLU A 279 -24.88 2.26 8.98
N LEU A 280 -25.09 3.23 8.07
CA LEU A 280 -25.66 2.97 6.75
C LEU A 280 -24.72 2.07 5.91
N PHE A 281 -23.44 2.39 5.83
CA PHE A 281 -22.44 1.71 5.03
C PHE A 281 -22.33 0.21 5.39
N PHE A 282 -22.34 -0.11 6.68
CA PHE A 282 -22.29 -1.48 7.19
C PHE A 282 -23.66 -2.15 7.31
N SER A 283 -24.76 -1.46 6.97
CA SER A 283 -26.10 -2.04 7.00
C SER A 283 -26.36 -2.95 5.80
N GLN A 284 -27.19 -3.96 6.00
CA GLN A 284 -27.68 -4.83 4.90
C GLN A 284 -28.49 -4.05 3.85
N ARG A 285 -29.10 -2.91 4.23
CA ARG A 285 -29.90 -2.06 3.32
C ARG A 285 -29.04 -1.44 2.23
N VAL A 286 -27.88 -0.90 2.60
CA VAL A 286 -26.98 -0.19 1.67
C VAL A 286 -25.89 -1.12 1.12
N ASN A 287 -25.47 -2.12 1.88
CA ASN A 287 -24.65 -3.25 1.49
C ASN A 287 -23.24 -2.90 0.93
N CYS A 288 -22.70 -1.72 1.23
CA CYS A 288 -21.36 -1.33 0.78
C CYS A 288 -20.28 -2.27 1.31
N SER A 289 -20.44 -2.72 2.56
CA SER A 289 -19.54 -3.67 3.21
C SER A 289 -19.53 -5.07 2.62
N ALA A 290 -20.39 -5.38 1.64
CA ALA A 290 -20.30 -6.64 0.90
C ALA A 290 -19.03 -6.75 0.02
N CYS A 291 -18.42 -5.59 -0.31
CA CYS A 291 -17.16 -5.51 -1.06
C CYS A 291 -16.08 -4.74 -0.25
N HIS A 292 -16.47 -3.65 0.43
CA HIS A 292 -15.55 -2.81 1.21
C HIS A 292 -15.51 -3.28 2.67
N VAL A 293 -14.74 -4.32 2.94
CA VAL A 293 -14.68 -5.05 4.22
C VAL A 293 -13.24 -5.31 4.65
N GLY A 294 -13.07 -5.68 5.90
CA GLY A 294 -11.78 -6.00 6.48
C GLY A 294 -10.92 -4.77 6.76
N PRO A 295 -9.68 -4.97 7.24
CA PRO A 295 -8.82 -3.88 7.70
C PRO A 295 -8.51 -2.85 6.62
N ASN A 296 -8.30 -3.28 5.37
CA ASN A 296 -8.04 -2.38 4.24
C ASN A 296 -9.33 -1.91 3.52
N LEU A 297 -10.51 -2.20 4.06
CA LEU A 297 -11.81 -1.81 3.50
C LEU A 297 -11.95 -2.19 2.01
N THR A 298 -11.55 -3.42 1.68
CA THR A 298 -11.67 -4.06 0.36
C THR A 298 -11.67 -5.57 0.52
N ASP A 299 -12.44 -6.27 -0.30
CA ASP A 299 -12.41 -7.74 -0.42
C ASP A 299 -11.33 -8.23 -1.40
N GLU A 300 -10.61 -7.29 -2.08
CA GLU A 300 -9.63 -7.57 -3.14
C GLU A 300 -10.18 -8.44 -4.30
N LEU A 301 -11.51 -8.61 -4.38
CA LEU A 301 -12.19 -9.36 -5.44
C LEU A 301 -12.60 -8.44 -6.59
N TYR A 302 -13.15 -9.04 -7.64
CA TYR A 302 -13.49 -8.34 -8.89
C TYR A 302 -15.01 -8.30 -9.08
N HIS A 303 -15.54 -7.08 -9.28
CA HIS A 303 -16.98 -6.85 -9.43
C HIS A 303 -17.26 -5.95 -10.62
N ASN A 304 -18.34 -6.26 -11.33
CA ASN A 304 -18.84 -5.43 -12.43
C ASN A 304 -19.87 -4.44 -11.88
N LEU A 305 -19.60 -3.14 -12.01
CA LEU A 305 -20.49 -2.05 -11.61
C LEU A 305 -21.17 -1.39 -12.82
N GLY A 306 -20.85 -1.86 -14.03
CA GLY A 306 -21.33 -1.32 -15.30
C GLY A 306 -20.62 -0.06 -15.77
N VAL A 307 -19.55 0.37 -15.09
CA VAL A 307 -18.75 1.53 -15.49
C VAL A 307 -17.86 1.19 -16.69
N GLY A 308 -17.68 2.14 -17.63
CA GLY A 308 -16.75 2.00 -18.75
C GLY A 308 -17.16 0.96 -19.80
N LEU A 309 -18.42 0.50 -19.80
CA LEU A 309 -18.94 -0.52 -20.72
C LEU A 309 -19.68 0.07 -21.94
N GLU A 310 -19.67 1.40 -22.07
CA GLU A 310 -20.35 2.13 -23.14
C GLU A 310 -19.46 2.25 -24.38
N GLY A 311 -20.09 2.31 -25.56
CA GLY A 311 -19.40 2.51 -26.83
C GLY A 311 -18.91 1.23 -27.51
N ASP A 312 -18.16 1.40 -28.61
CA ASP A 312 -17.73 0.31 -29.49
C ASP A 312 -16.50 -0.47 -28.97
N SER A 313 -15.82 0.04 -27.96
CA SER A 313 -14.61 -0.56 -27.37
C SER A 313 -14.67 -0.51 -25.86
N PRO A 314 -15.56 -1.29 -25.22
CA PRO A 314 -15.71 -1.32 -23.78
C PRO A 314 -14.45 -1.85 -23.09
N ASP A 315 -14.13 -1.32 -21.91
CA ASP A 315 -13.10 -1.91 -21.06
C ASP A 315 -13.66 -3.19 -20.42
N VAL A 316 -13.15 -4.33 -20.87
CA VAL A 316 -13.63 -5.64 -20.42
C VAL A 316 -13.06 -6.09 -19.09
N GLY A 317 -12.18 -5.30 -18.46
CA GLY A 317 -11.63 -5.52 -17.12
C GLY A 317 -10.95 -6.89 -16.97
N ARG A 318 -11.29 -7.58 -15.90
CA ARG A 318 -10.73 -8.89 -15.52
C ARG A 318 -10.84 -9.96 -16.61
N PHE A 319 -11.84 -9.88 -17.45
CA PHE A 319 -12.00 -10.80 -18.59
C PHE A 319 -10.78 -10.81 -19.52
N ALA A 320 -10.11 -9.68 -19.71
CA ALA A 320 -8.90 -9.62 -20.54
C ALA A 320 -7.76 -10.49 -19.97
N VAL A 321 -7.79 -10.77 -18.67
CA VAL A 321 -6.77 -11.57 -17.96
C VAL A 321 -7.15 -13.05 -17.91
N THR A 322 -8.42 -13.34 -17.60
CA THR A 322 -8.88 -14.72 -17.31
C THR A 322 -9.51 -15.42 -18.52
N GLY A 323 -10.08 -14.68 -19.45
CA GLY A 323 -10.92 -15.22 -20.53
C GLY A 323 -12.26 -15.81 -20.06
N ASP A 324 -12.57 -15.72 -18.75
CA ASP A 324 -13.84 -16.23 -18.21
C ASP A 324 -14.97 -15.23 -18.46
N PRO A 325 -16.03 -15.60 -19.18
CA PRO A 325 -17.15 -14.70 -19.47
C PRO A 325 -17.81 -14.04 -18.27
N LYS A 326 -17.73 -14.65 -17.07
CA LYS A 326 -18.26 -14.07 -15.83
C LYS A 326 -17.46 -12.85 -15.35
N ASP A 327 -16.19 -12.75 -15.74
CA ASP A 327 -15.28 -11.67 -15.36
C ASP A 327 -15.38 -10.44 -16.28
N TRP A 328 -16.28 -10.48 -17.29
CA TRP A 328 -16.46 -9.40 -18.25
C TRP A 328 -16.95 -8.11 -17.57
N GLY A 329 -16.18 -7.02 -17.70
CA GLY A 329 -16.46 -5.73 -17.09
C GLY A 329 -16.24 -5.70 -15.57
N ALA A 330 -15.60 -6.72 -15.01
CA ALA A 330 -15.27 -6.78 -13.59
C ALA A 330 -13.91 -6.12 -13.31
N PHE A 331 -13.86 -5.32 -12.25
CA PHE A 331 -12.67 -4.63 -11.77
C PHE A 331 -12.48 -4.88 -10.27
N LYS A 332 -11.23 -4.82 -9.82
CA LYS A 332 -10.88 -5.05 -8.42
C LYS A 332 -11.51 -3.97 -7.54
N THR A 333 -12.07 -4.38 -6.41
CA THR A 333 -12.53 -3.47 -5.37
C THR A 333 -11.33 -2.68 -4.82
N PRO A 334 -11.28 -1.34 -4.98
CA PRO A 334 -10.23 -0.55 -4.36
C PRO A 334 -10.48 -0.39 -2.85
N THR A 335 -9.43 -0.09 -2.09
CA THR A 335 -9.62 0.40 -0.73
C THR A 335 -10.41 1.71 -0.73
N ILE A 336 -11.24 1.94 0.29
CA ILE A 336 -11.84 3.27 0.56
C ILE A 336 -11.08 4.05 1.63
N ARG A 337 -9.96 3.52 2.14
CA ARG A 337 -9.08 4.33 2.99
C ARG A 337 -8.55 5.50 2.17
N ASN A 338 -8.50 6.67 2.77
CA ASN A 338 -8.07 7.93 2.13
C ASN A 338 -8.79 8.26 0.81
N VAL A 339 -9.96 7.68 0.56
CA VAL A 339 -10.69 7.85 -0.70
C VAL A 339 -11.01 9.32 -1.01
N ALA A 340 -11.16 10.17 0.00
CA ALA A 340 -11.38 11.60 -0.19
C ALA A 340 -10.23 12.35 -0.88
N GLN A 341 -9.03 11.74 -0.92
CA GLN A 341 -7.83 12.33 -1.53
C GLN A 341 -7.57 11.85 -2.98
N THR A 342 -8.33 10.86 -3.48
CA THR A 342 -7.98 10.12 -4.71
C THR A 342 -8.99 10.32 -5.85
N ALA A 343 -9.68 11.47 -5.87
CA ALA A 343 -10.51 11.84 -7.02
C ALA A 343 -9.65 12.07 -8.29
N PRO A 344 -10.18 11.75 -9.50
CA PRO A 344 -11.50 11.21 -9.80
C PRO A 344 -11.59 9.69 -9.59
N TYR A 345 -12.80 9.19 -9.44
CA TYR A 345 -13.11 7.83 -9.01
C TYR A 345 -13.46 6.91 -10.17
N MET A 346 -13.55 5.60 -9.87
CA MET A 346 -13.72 4.48 -10.79
C MET A 346 -12.46 4.21 -11.64
N HIS A 347 -12.40 3.02 -12.22
CA HIS A 347 -11.26 2.63 -13.07
C HIS A 347 -11.08 3.53 -14.29
N ASP A 348 -12.15 4.19 -14.73
CA ASP A 348 -12.15 5.09 -15.91
C ASP A 348 -12.17 6.58 -15.50
N GLY A 349 -12.09 6.91 -14.20
CA GLY A 349 -12.12 8.28 -13.71
C GLY A 349 -13.40 9.06 -14.05
N SER A 350 -14.52 8.38 -14.26
CA SER A 350 -15.77 9.01 -14.71
C SER A 350 -16.52 9.77 -13.62
N GLN A 351 -16.27 9.44 -12.35
CA GLN A 351 -16.89 10.09 -11.19
C GLN A 351 -15.93 11.11 -10.59
N ARG A 352 -16.34 12.35 -10.45
CA ARG A 352 -15.48 13.46 -10.01
C ARG A 352 -15.53 13.69 -8.51
N THR A 353 -16.65 13.33 -7.87
CA THR A 353 -16.89 13.57 -6.45
C THR A 353 -17.45 12.32 -5.76
N LEU A 354 -17.32 12.25 -4.43
CA LEU A 354 -17.89 11.17 -3.62
C LEU A 354 -19.43 11.14 -3.71
N GLU A 355 -20.06 12.31 -3.91
CA GLU A 355 -21.51 12.39 -4.13
C GLU A 355 -21.92 11.68 -5.43
N GLU A 356 -21.14 11.85 -6.50
CA GLU A 356 -21.38 11.14 -7.77
C GLU A 356 -21.21 9.63 -7.59
N VAL A 357 -20.20 9.20 -6.82
CA VAL A 357 -19.98 7.80 -6.46
C VAL A 357 -21.18 7.23 -5.70
N VAL A 358 -21.63 7.92 -4.64
CA VAL A 358 -22.80 7.50 -3.84
C VAL A 358 -24.06 7.47 -4.71
N GLU A 359 -24.22 8.43 -5.63
CA GLU A 359 -25.34 8.46 -6.56
C GLU A 359 -25.32 7.29 -7.56
N HIS A 360 -24.15 6.92 -8.06
CA HIS A 360 -23.97 5.76 -8.92
C HIS A 360 -24.42 4.46 -8.21
N TYR A 361 -23.99 4.24 -6.98
CA TYR A 361 -24.42 3.08 -6.19
C TYR A 361 -25.90 3.13 -5.83
N ALA A 362 -26.44 4.31 -5.50
CA ALA A 362 -27.89 4.47 -5.22
C ALA A 362 -28.76 4.11 -6.42
N LYS A 363 -28.30 4.39 -7.64
CA LYS A 363 -28.98 3.97 -8.87
C LYS A 363 -28.89 2.47 -9.15
N GLY A 364 -28.02 1.73 -8.48
CA GLY A 364 -27.80 0.31 -8.71
C GLY A 364 -26.81 0.02 -9.84
N GLY A 365 -25.81 0.89 -10.05
CA GLY A 365 -24.84 0.76 -11.14
C GLY A 365 -25.45 1.00 -12.51
N VAL A 366 -24.74 0.56 -13.57
CA VAL A 366 -25.25 0.58 -14.96
C VAL A 366 -25.64 -0.83 -15.36
N PRO A 367 -26.91 -1.08 -15.73
CA PRO A 367 -27.42 -2.41 -16.06
C PRO A 367 -26.66 -3.04 -17.22
N ASN A 368 -26.17 -4.24 -17.02
CA ASN A 368 -25.55 -5.07 -18.06
C ASN A 368 -25.69 -6.57 -17.69
N ARG A 369 -25.32 -7.47 -18.62
CA ARG A 369 -25.51 -8.92 -18.41
C ARG A 369 -24.74 -9.53 -17.24
N ASN A 370 -23.63 -8.88 -16.83
CA ASN A 370 -22.72 -9.38 -15.80
C ASN A 370 -22.66 -8.45 -14.58
N LEU A 371 -23.64 -7.53 -14.44
CA LEU A 371 -23.70 -6.65 -13.28
C LEU A 371 -23.65 -7.49 -11.99
N SER A 372 -22.81 -7.11 -11.07
CA SER A 372 -22.66 -7.82 -9.79
C SER A 372 -24.00 -7.91 -9.04
N GLU A 373 -24.37 -9.09 -8.58
CA GLU A 373 -25.58 -9.33 -7.76
C GLU A 373 -25.58 -8.55 -6.45
N LYS A 374 -24.38 -8.10 -5.98
CA LYS A 374 -24.23 -7.25 -4.81
C LYS A 374 -24.72 -5.81 -5.04
N ILE A 375 -24.88 -5.41 -6.30
CA ILE A 375 -25.27 -4.05 -6.71
C ILE A 375 -26.76 -4.04 -7.02
N THR A 376 -27.50 -3.32 -6.21
CA THR A 376 -28.95 -3.15 -6.35
C THR A 376 -29.33 -1.70 -6.17
N LYS A 377 -30.47 -1.29 -6.73
CA LYS A 377 -30.99 0.07 -6.51
C LYS A 377 -31.31 0.27 -5.02
N ILE A 378 -30.88 1.40 -4.48
CA ILE A 378 -31.05 1.76 -3.05
C ILE A 378 -31.76 3.12 -2.99
N ASP A 379 -32.90 3.18 -2.31
CA ASP A 379 -33.57 4.44 -2.06
C ASP A 379 -32.92 5.14 -0.84
N LEU A 380 -32.15 6.19 -1.12
CA LEU A 380 -31.46 7.02 -0.14
C LEU A 380 -32.05 8.43 -0.13
N THR A 381 -32.34 8.93 1.05
CA THR A 381 -32.68 10.35 1.23
C THR A 381 -31.46 11.23 0.95
N PRO A 382 -31.65 12.53 0.65
CA PRO A 382 -30.51 13.45 0.50
C PRO A 382 -29.62 13.53 1.74
N GLN A 383 -30.17 13.33 2.95
CA GLN A 383 -29.38 13.31 4.18
C GLN A 383 -28.52 12.05 4.27
N GLU A 384 -29.06 10.88 3.98
CA GLU A 384 -28.30 9.61 3.98
C GLU A 384 -27.15 9.61 2.96
N LYS A 385 -27.34 10.23 1.80
CA LYS A 385 -26.25 10.42 0.82
C LYS A 385 -25.14 11.28 1.40
N ARG A 386 -25.46 12.39 2.06
CA ARG A 386 -24.45 13.22 2.75
C ARG A 386 -23.78 12.49 3.90
N ASP A 387 -24.52 11.69 4.66
CA ASP A 387 -23.98 10.91 5.77
C ASP A 387 -22.99 9.85 5.25
N LEU A 388 -23.27 9.19 4.13
CA LEU A 388 -22.34 8.25 3.49
C LEU A 388 -21.06 8.95 3.00
N VAL A 389 -21.17 10.12 2.37
CA VAL A 389 -20.00 10.92 1.97
C VAL A 389 -19.16 11.31 3.19
N ALA A 390 -19.78 11.80 4.26
CA ALA A 390 -19.08 12.15 5.48
C ALA A 390 -18.36 10.95 6.13
N PHE A 391 -18.93 9.75 6.01
CA PHE A 391 -18.25 8.53 6.45
C PHE A 391 -17.02 8.20 5.58
N LEU A 392 -17.15 8.28 4.25
CA LEU A 392 -16.02 8.06 3.34
C LEU A 392 -14.87 9.04 3.61
N GLU A 393 -15.19 10.31 3.91
CA GLU A 393 -14.21 11.32 4.35
C GLU A 393 -13.54 10.93 5.68
N ALA A 394 -14.31 10.39 6.64
CA ALA A 394 -13.80 9.93 7.93
C ALA A 394 -12.87 8.70 7.85
N CYS A 395 -12.79 8.04 6.70
CA CYS A 395 -11.82 6.97 6.43
C CYS A 395 -10.43 7.52 6.03
N THR A 396 -10.18 8.82 6.14
CA THR A 396 -8.91 9.47 5.78
C THR A 396 -7.99 9.54 7.00
N GLY A 397 -6.84 8.90 6.89
CA GLY A 397 -5.75 8.97 7.86
C GLY A 397 -4.50 9.63 7.24
N PRO A 398 -3.47 9.95 8.05
CA PRO A 398 -2.23 10.51 7.56
C PRO A 398 -1.50 9.50 6.65
N LEU A 399 -0.86 10.01 5.60
CA LEU A 399 0.15 9.31 4.82
C LEU A 399 1.53 9.67 5.34
N PRO A 400 2.54 8.79 5.26
CA PRO A 400 3.90 9.12 5.68
C PRO A 400 4.45 10.27 4.84
N GLU A 401 5.16 11.19 5.51
CA GLU A 401 5.98 12.17 4.80
C GLU A 401 7.08 11.45 4.03
N VAL A 402 7.34 11.90 2.80
CA VAL A 402 8.31 11.28 1.91
C VAL A 402 9.26 12.32 1.32
N GLU A 403 10.56 12.00 1.29
CA GLU A 403 11.53 12.80 0.55
C GLU A 403 11.40 12.54 -0.96
N THR A 404 11.09 13.57 -1.73
CA THR A 404 10.77 13.44 -3.16
C THR A 404 11.88 13.87 -4.11
N GLY A 405 12.86 14.67 -3.62
CA GLY A 405 13.78 15.42 -4.48
C GLY A 405 15.23 14.97 -4.46
N ARG A 406 15.65 14.17 -3.48
CA ARG A 406 17.05 13.77 -3.32
C ARG A 406 17.33 12.47 -4.08
N LEU A 407 17.87 12.64 -5.29
CA LEU A 407 18.28 11.54 -6.18
C LEU A 407 19.80 11.53 -6.35
N PRO A 408 20.41 10.36 -6.65
CA PRO A 408 21.84 10.26 -6.95
C PRO A 408 22.23 11.03 -8.22
N GLU A 409 23.40 11.67 -8.18
CA GLU A 409 24.03 12.27 -9.36
C GLU A 409 24.58 11.24 -10.33
#